data_5a34d329ba6f70c9279bff610205ff76
#
_entry.id   5a34d329ba6f70c9279bff610205ff76
#
_cell.length_a   1.000
_cell.length_b   1.000
_cell.length_c   1.000
_cell.angle_alpha   90.00
_cell.angle_beta   90.00
_cell.angle_gamma   90.00
#
_symmetry.space_group_name_H-M   'P 1'
#
loop_
_entity.id
_entity.type
_entity.pdbx_description
1 polymer ?
#
loop_
_entity_poly.entity_id
_entity_poly.type
_entity_poly.pdbx_seq_one_letter_code
_entity_poly.pdbx_strand_id
1 'polypeptide(L)'
;EGLKILSPSELKNLDKDKNIFITNNYYVFLKKELNNSGFKNILDCELLLNSTDFSKSNLSVSALKVERWVSFYNAMVKREVFKNEGKLYIKSLDIQVTEHCSLRCKDCSNLMQYYSKTKNSNIDILFSSIDRFMSCVDQLYEFRVIGGDPFMNKDMYKIVNFLSNYKVETIAIYTNVKFIPKGENFECLKNPKVILDISDYVLLDKSKRKADELVSLLDKNNIKYNLAKMKTWTDSGRILPFQKRSEDELKNLFNFCCNSDIISLLHGNLYRCPFSANASNLKAVPIDDTDIVNLYDSSIDLKDLKMQIQKLVYEKEYLTACNYCNGRDFSTKKIDAAIQAPTNKALYFRSFD
;
A
#
# COMPACT_ATOMS: atom_id res chain seq x y z
N GLU A 1 13.06 8.84 -26.57
CA GLU A 1 14.07 8.42 -27.54
C GLU A 1 15.09 9.55 -27.71
N GLY A 2 16.40 9.26 -27.62
CA GLY A 2 17.45 10.28 -27.68
C GLY A 2 17.78 10.98 -26.38
N LEU A 3 17.09 10.68 -25.25
CA LEU A 3 17.44 11.22 -23.95
C LEU A 3 18.59 10.42 -23.35
N LYS A 4 19.63 11.12 -22.89
CA LYS A 4 20.75 10.49 -22.17
C LYS A 4 20.29 10.12 -20.74
N ILE A 5 20.44 8.86 -20.38
CA ILE A 5 20.29 8.41 -18.99
C ILE A 5 21.61 8.65 -18.28
N LEU A 6 21.59 9.39 -17.18
CA LEU A 6 22.75 9.69 -16.36
C LEU A 6 22.79 8.78 -15.14
N SER A 7 23.99 8.37 -14.75
CA SER A 7 24.25 7.73 -13.49
C SER A 7 24.19 8.76 -12.33
N PRO A 8 24.01 8.32 -11.06
CA PRO A 8 24.07 9.23 -9.91
C PRO A 8 25.41 10.00 -9.80
N SER A 9 26.53 9.42 -10.26
CA SER A 9 27.84 10.08 -10.29
C SER A 9 27.91 11.18 -11.35
N GLU A 10 27.32 10.98 -12.54
CA GLU A 10 27.23 12.01 -13.58
C GLU A 10 26.29 13.14 -13.16
N LEU A 11 25.26 12.86 -12.40
CA LEU A 11 24.32 13.87 -11.85
C LEU A 11 25.05 14.91 -10.97
N LYS A 12 26.11 14.48 -10.23
CA LYS A 12 26.90 15.38 -9.40
C LYS A 12 27.63 16.46 -10.21
N ASN A 13 27.92 16.20 -11.48
CA ASN A 13 28.64 17.10 -12.38
C ASN A 13 27.73 18.05 -13.17
N LEU A 14 26.40 17.93 -12.99
CA LEU A 14 25.47 18.84 -13.65
C LEU A 14 25.49 20.23 -12.99
N ASP A 15 25.22 21.25 -13.79
CA ASP A 15 24.93 22.60 -13.34
C ASP A 15 23.76 22.59 -12.35
N LYS A 16 24.00 23.14 -11.14
CA LYS A 16 23.03 23.10 -10.03
C LYS A 16 21.88 24.10 -10.19
N ASP A 17 21.98 25.02 -11.12
CA ASP A 17 20.94 26.00 -11.44
C ASP A 17 19.99 25.52 -12.55
N LYS A 18 20.23 24.33 -13.12
CA LYS A 18 19.31 23.72 -14.10
C LYS A 18 18.00 23.30 -13.45
N ASN A 19 16.93 23.43 -14.23
CA ASN A 19 15.62 22.90 -13.86
C ASN A 19 15.62 21.36 -13.90
N ILE A 20 15.25 20.73 -12.79
CA ILE A 20 15.11 19.30 -12.68
C ILE A 20 13.64 18.98 -12.41
N PHE A 21 13.02 18.19 -13.28
CA PHE A 21 11.66 17.71 -13.12
C PHE A 21 11.68 16.30 -12.52
N ILE A 22 11.01 16.11 -11.40
CA ILE A 22 10.82 14.78 -10.79
C ILE A 22 9.52 14.19 -11.31
N THR A 23 9.62 13.08 -12.04
CA THR A 23 8.48 12.34 -12.62
C THR A 23 8.23 10.99 -11.92
N ASN A 24 8.84 10.75 -10.77
CA ASN A 24 8.82 9.46 -10.08
C ASN A 24 7.98 9.52 -8.79
N ASN A 25 7.37 8.41 -8.41
CA ASN A 25 6.60 8.26 -7.17
C ASN A 25 7.42 8.45 -5.87
N TYR A 26 8.75 8.40 -5.97
CA TYR A 26 9.66 8.75 -4.87
C TYR A 26 9.93 10.26 -4.78
N TYR A 27 8.97 11.09 -5.17
CA TYR A 27 9.10 12.55 -5.27
C TYR A 27 9.75 13.16 -4.04
N VAL A 28 9.22 12.87 -2.84
CA VAL A 28 9.69 13.46 -1.57
C VAL A 28 11.16 13.11 -1.31
N PHE A 29 11.51 11.83 -1.45
CA PHE A 29 12.86 11.36 -1.26
C PHE A 29 13.82 11.96 -2.29
N LEU A 30 13.48 11.89 -3.58
CA LEU A 30 14.31 12.42 -4.65
C LEU A 30 14.52 13.94 -4.53
N LYS A 31 13.48 14.68 -4.12
CA LYS A 31 13.58 16.13 -3.88
C LYS A 31 14.58 16.41 -2.75
N LYS A 32 14.52 15.68 -1.64
CA LYS A 32 15.48 15.80 -0.54
C LYS A 32 16.91 15.52 -0.99
N GLU A 33 17.14 14.42 -1.71
CA GLU A 33 18.46 14.03 -2.20
C GLU A 33 19.04 15.04 -3.20
N LEU A 34 18.22 15.57 -4.11
CA LEU A 34 18.63 16.60 -5.06
C LEU A 34 18.98 17.91 -4.35
N ASN A 35 18.17 18.35 -3.36
CA ASN A 35 18.48 19.51 -2.52
C ASN A 35 19.81 19.33 -1.78
N ASN A 36 20.03 18.17 -1.15
CA ASN A 36 21.27 17.83 -0.47
C ASN A 36 22.47 17.82 -1.42
N SER A 37 22.23 17.52 -2.70
CA SER A 37 23.24 17.54 -3.77
C SER A 37 23.45 18.95 -4.36
N GLY A 38 22.77 19.98 -3.83
CA GLY A 38 22.96 21.39 -4.17
C GLY A 38 22.12 21.90 -5.34
N PHE A 39 21.18 21.10 -5.88
CA PHE A 39 20.26 21.57 -6.93
C PHE A 39 19.24 22.56 -6.33
N LYS A 40 19.01 23.67 -7.04
CA LYS A 40 18.15 24.77 -6.56
C LYS A 40 16.77 24.75 -7.19
N ASN A 41 16.68 24.34 -8.46
CA ASN A 41 15.44 24.42 -9.25
C ASN A 41 14.83 23.02 -9.44
N ILE A 42 14.27 22.49 -8.36
CA ILE A 42 13.61 21.16 -8.39
C ILE A 42 12.11 21.37 -8.51
N LEU A 43 11.57 20.96 -9.64
CA LEU A 43 10.19 21.19 -10.05
C LEU A 43 9.41 19.85 -10.01
N ASP A 44 8.13 19.96 -9.67
CA ASP A 44 7.18 18.87 -9.90
C ASP A 44 6.63 18.89 -11.32
N CYS A 45 5.92 17.85 -11.69
CA CYS A 45 5.28 17.70 -12.99
C CYS A 45 3.76 17.77 -12.91
N GLU A 46 3.19 18.27 -11.80
CA GLU A 46 1.74 18.24 -11.58
C GLU A 46 0.96 18.91 -12.73
N LEU A 47 1.35 20.13 -13.10
CA LEU A 47 0.71 20.88 -14.18
C LEU A 47 0.83 20.15 -15.54
N LEU A 48 2.02 19.62 -15.85
CA LEU A 48 2.27 18.89 -17.08
C LEU A 48 1.42 17.62 -17.15
N LEU A 49 1.40 16.83 -16.08
CA LEU A 49 0.68 15.57 -16.02
C LEU A 49 -0.84 15.78 -16.07
N ASN A 50 -1.35 16.80 -15.37
CA ASN A 50 -2.79 17.12 -15.36
C ASN A 50 -3.29 17.70 -16.69
N SER A 51 -2.42 18.34 -17.48
CA SER A 51 -2.77 18.86 -18.80
C SER A 51 -2.61 17.84 -19.95
N THR A 52 -2.07 16.67 -19.68
CA THR A 52 -1.80 15.65 -20.70
C THR A 52 -3.01 14.76 -20.93
N ASP A 53 -3.50 14.69 -22.18
CA ASP A 53 -4.51 13.72 -22.60
C ASP A 53 -3.87 12.36 -22.92
N PHE A 54 -3.86 11.49 -21.92
CA PHE A 54 -3.27 10.16 -22.05
C PHE A 54 -4.06 9.21 -22.96
N SER A 55 -5.32 9.52 -23.31
CA SER A 55 -6.11 8.70 -24.22
C SER A 55 -5.54 8.70 -25.66
N LYS A 56 -4.81 9.75 -26.02
CA LYS A 56 -4.13 9.91 -27.31
C LYS A 56 -2.71 9.35 -27.34
N SER A 57 -2.24 8.82 -26.23
CA SER A 57 -0.87 8.30 -26.11
C SER A 57 -0.81 6.81 -26.42
N ASN A 58 0.27 6.37 -27.07
CA ASN A 58 0.53 4.95 -27.29
C ASN A 58 1.11 4.34 -26.02
N LEU A 59 0.24 4.01 -25.07
CA LEU A 59 0.63 3.50 -23.75
C LEU A 59 0.73 1.97 -23.76
N SER A 60 1.75 1.45 -23.10
CA SER A 60 1.90 0.00 -22.84
C SER A 60 1.01 -0.53 -21.71
N VAL A 61 0.26 0.37 -21.05
CA VAL A 61 -0.64 0.09 -19.92
C VAL A 61 -1.98 0.79 -20.13
N SER A 62 -3.03 0.35 -19.41
CA SER A 62 -4.36 0.97 -19.53
C SER A 62 -4.36 2.44 -19.09
N ALA A 63 -5.20 3.26 -19.72
CA ALA A 63 -5.38 4.66 -19.37
C ALA A 63 -5.73 4.84 -17.89
N LEU A 64 -6.64 4.02 -17.35
CA LEU A 64 -7.00 4.02 -15.93
C LEU A 64 -5.79 3.83 -15.00
N LYS A 65 -4.84 2.97 -15.37
CA LYS A 65 -3.62 2.76 -14.59
C LYS A 65 -2.71 3.98 -14.61
N VAL A 66 -2.62 4.67 -15.74
CA VAL A 66 -1.86 5.92 -15.88
C VAL A 66 -2.52 7.05 -15.09
N GLU A 67 -3.82 7.22 -15.18
CA GLU A 67 -4.59 8.20 -14.41
C GLU A 67 -4.39 8.00 -12.91
N ARG A 68 -4.47 6.77 -12.42
CA ARG A 68 -4.16 6.47 -11.01
C ARG A 68 -2.72 6.78 -10.64
N TRP A 69 -1.76 6.49 -11.52
CA TRP A 69 -0.36 6.86 -11.28
C TRP A 69 -0.18 8.38 -11.17
N VAL A 70 -0.80 9.15 -12.07
CA VAL A 70 -0.79 10.63 -12.02
C VAL A 70 -1.41 11.12 -10.72
N SER A 71 -2.55 10.56 -10.33
CA SER A 71 -3.22 10.90 -9.08
C SER A 71 -2.35 10.60 -7.85
N PHE A 72 -1.62 9.48 -7.85
CA PHE A 72 -0.65 9.16 -6.79
C PHE A 72 0.52 10.13 -6.76
N TYR A 73 1.04 10.52 -7.92
CA TYR A 73 2.09 11.51 -8.02
C TYR A 73 1.63 12.85 -7.42
N ASN A 74 0.46 13.35 -7.83
CA ASN A 74 -0.14 14.57 -7.31
C ASN A 74 -0.37 14.47 -5.78
N ALA A 75 -0.79 13.32 -5.29
CA ALA A 75 -0.94 13.08 -3.85
C ALA A 75 0.39 13.21 -3.10
N MET A 76 1.51 12.77 -3.68
CA MET A 76 2.83 12.91 -3.08
C MET A 76 3.31 14.36 -3.06
N VAL A 77 3.05 15.13 -4.12
CA VAL A 77 3.34 16.57 -4.16
C VAL A 77 2.52 17.31 -3.10
N LYS A 78 1.22 17.05 -3.04
CA LYS A 78 0.32 17.66 -2.03
C LYS A 78 0.72 17.33 -0.59
N ARG A 79 1.19 16.11 -0.35
CA ARG A 79 1.65 15.70 0.99
C ARG A 79 2.73 16.63 1.53
N GLU A 80 3.69 17.06 0.71
CA GLU A 80 4.75 17.98 1.14
C GLU A 80 4.18 19.37 1.46
N VAL A 81 3.22 19.87 0.68
CA VAL A 81 2.55 21.13 0.96
C VAL A 81 1.80 21.04 2.30
N PHE A 82 0.99 20.02 2.49
CA PHE A 82 0.21 19.82 3.72
C PHE A 82 1.11 19.66 4.96
N LYS A 83 2.22 18.92 4.84
CA LYS A 83 3.20 18.76 5.91
C LYS A 83 3.76 20.11 6.36
N ASN A 84 4.15 20.97 5.41
CA ASN A 84 4.68 22.30 5.70
C ASN A 84 3.64 23.24 6.35
N GLU A 85 2.35 22.99 6.10
CA GLU A 85 1.22 23.72 6.73
C GLU A 85 0.80 23.10 8.08
N GLY A 86 1.49 22.07 8.57
CA GLY A 86 1.12 21.35 9.79
C GLY A 86 -0.13 20.47 9.66
N LYS A 87 -0.57 20.21 8.42
CA LYS A 87 -1.74 19.38 8.10
C LYS A 87 -1.34 17.93 7.87
N LEU A 88 -2.28 17.02 8.07
CA LEU A 88 -2.10 15.59 7.88
C LEU A 88 -2.75 15.12 6.58
N TYR A 89 -1.92 14.92 5.56
CA TYR A 89 -2.32 14.35 4.29
C TYR A 89 -1.86 12.90 4.18
N ILE A 90 -2.80 11.99 3.89
CA ILE A 90 -2.55 10.56 3.74
C ILE A 90 -2.89 10.13 2.30
N LYS A 91 -1.94 9.47 1.64
CA LYS A 91 -2.15 8.93 0.30
C LYS A 91 -3.08 7.72 0.32
N SER A 92 -2.77 6.72 1.12
CA SER A 92 -3.52 5.46 1.15
C SER A 92 -3.62 4.90 2.56
N LEU A 93 -4.82 4.46 2.93
CA LEU A 93 -5.04 3.63 4.11
C LEU A 93 -5.42 2.22 3.70
N ASP A 94 -4.53 1.26 3.98
CA ASP A 94 -4.81 -0.17 3.85
C ASP A 94 -5.71 -0.63 4.99
N ILE A 95 -6.90 -1.09 4.68
CA ILE A 95 -7.85 -1.65 5.64
C ILE A 95 -7.83 -3.16 5.50
N GLN A 96 -7.25 -3.84 6.48
CA GLN A 96 -7.18 -5.29 6.51
C GLN A 96 -8.48 -5.87 7.05
N VAL A 97 -9.39 -6.27 6.14
CA VAL A 97 -10.74 -6.70 6.51
C VAL A 97 -10.81 -8.17 6.91
N THR A 98 -9.78 -8.96 6.59
CA THR A 98 -9.74 -10.39 6.86
C THR A 98 -8.32 -10.95 6.81
N GLU A 99 -8.06 -11.95 7.64
CA GLU A 99 -6.86 -12.79 7.56
C GLU A 99 -7.09 -14.04 6.70
N HIS A 100 -8.34 -14.30 6.28
CA HIS A 100 -8.66 -15.44 5.41
C HIS A 100 -8.17 -15.18 3.99
N CYS A 101 -7.49 -16.18 3.41
CA CYS A 101 -7.10 -16.19 2.01
C CYS A 101 -7.34 -17.57 1.40
N SER A 102 -7.82 -17.58 0.16
CA SER A 102 -8.01 -18.81 -0.61
C SER A 102 -6.71 -19.42 -1.14
N LEU A 103 -5.63 -18.63 -1.12
CA LEU A 103 -4.28 -19.02 -1.48
C LEU A 103 -3.39 -19.05 -0.23
N ARG A 104 -2.37 -19.90 -0.27
CA ARG A 104 -1.35 -19.98 0.78
C ARG A 104 0.03 -19.77 0.17
N CYS A 105 0.25 -18.57 -0.33
CA CYS A 105 1.49 -18.22 -1.00
C CYS A 105 2.65 -18.16 0.01
N LYS A 106 3.72 -18.92 -0.24
CA LYS A 106 4.89 -19.01 0.68
C LYS A 106 5.62 -17.67 0.91
N ASP A 107 5.42 -16.70 0.00
CA ASP A 107 6.07 -15.40 0.01
C ASP A 107 5.04 -14.25 0.00
N CYS A 108 3.90 -14.44 0.69
CA CYS A 108 2.86 -13.44 0.79
C CYS A 108 3.32 -12.24 1.64
N SER A 109 3.30 -11.03 1.08
CA SER A 109 3.73 -9.81 1.78
C SER A 109 2.85 -9.42 2.97
N ASN A 110 1.61 -9.94 3.02
CA ASN A 110 0.71 -9.79 4.17
C ASN A 110 0.86 -10.93 5.18
N LEU A 111 1.86 -11.79 5.02
CA LEU A 111 2.22 -12.87 5.95
C LEU A 111 1.13 -13.91 6.22
N MET A 112 0.16 -14.07 5.31
CA MET A 112 -0.98 -14.99 5.49
C MET A 112 -0.55 -16.45 5.67
N GLN A 113 0.62 -16.84 5.16
CA GLN A 113 1.19 -18.17 5.30
C GLN A 113 1.59 -18.52 6.75
N TYR A 114 1.71 -17.53 7.62
CA TYR A 114 2.11 -17.72 9.02
C TYR A 114 0.93 -17.83 9.98
N TYR A 115 -0.28 -17.46 9.57
CA TYR A 115 -1.46 -17.57 10.41
C TYR A 115 -1.90 -19.03 10.56
N SER A 116 -1.98 -19.53 11.79
CA SER A 116 -2.55 -20.84 12.13
C SER A 116 -4.07 -20.77 12.33
N LYS A 117 -4.54 -19.63 12.83
CA LYS A 117 -5.97 -19.31 12.98
C LYS A 117 -6.21 -17.93 12.36
N THR A 118 -7.16 -17.87 11.47
CA THR A 118 -7.53 -16.64 10.76
C THR A 118 -8.88 -16.13 11.23
N LYS A 119 -9.07 -14.81 11.21
CA LYS A 119 -10.31 -14.12 11.59
C LYS A 119 -10.62 -12.97 10.66
N ASN A 120 -11.86 -12.55 10.63
CA ASN A 120 -12.25 -11.27 10.05
C ASN A 120 -12.01 -10.15 11.06
N SER A 121 -11.78 -8.93 10.58
CA SER A 121 -11.78 -7.77 11.44
C SER A 121 -13.15 -7.58 12.11
N ASN A 122 -13.16 -7.25 13.39
CA ASN A 122 -14.39 -6.88 14.09
C ASN A 122 -14.90 -5.57 13.50
N ILE A 123 -16.15 -5.56 13.04
CA ILE A 123 -16.75 -4.42 12.32
C ILE A 123 -16.86 -3.18 13.22
N ASP A 124 -17.26 -3.34 14.48
CA ASP A 124 -17.48 -2.21 15.39
C ASP A 124 -16.14 -1.53 15.73
N ILE A 125 -15.11 -2.34 16.02
CA ILE A 125 -13.76 -1.84 16.25
C ILE A 125 -13.24 -1.15 14.99
N LEU A 126 -13.44 -1.75 13.80
CA LEU A 126 -12.99 -1.22 12.54
C LEU A 126 -13.64 0.13 12.22
N PHE A 127 -14.96 0.23 12.34
CA PHE A 127 -15.71 1.45 12.06
C PHE A 127 -15.33 2.58 13.02
N SER A 128 -15.30 2.29 14.33
CA SER A 128 -14.86 3.28 15.32
C SER A 128 -13.43 3.77 15.06
N SER A 129 -12.51 2.85 14.69
CA SER A 129 -11.14 3.23 14.37
C SER A 129 -11.04 4.10 13.12
N ILE A 130 -11.84 3.81 12.08
CA ILE A 130 -11.86 4.61 10.86
C ILE A 130 -12.48 6.00 11.14
N ASP A 131 -13.55 6.10 11.92
CA ASP A 131 -14.16 7.38 12.30
C ASP A 131 -13.15 8.28 13.03
N ARG A 132 -12.44 7.71 14.02
CA ARG A 132 -11.41 8.44 14.77
C ARG A 132 -10.23 8.86 13.88
N PHE A 133 -9.77 7.95 13.02
CA PHE A 133 -8.73 8.27 12.04
C PHE A 133 -9.14 9.41 11.12
N MET A 134 -10.32 9.32 10.52
CA MET A 134 -10.84 10.34 9.59
C MET A 134 -11.12 11.67 10.28
N SER A 135 -11.40 11.67 11.58
CA SER A 135 -11.52 12.90 12.39
C SER A 135 -10.17 13.61 12.61
N CYS A 136 -9.05 12.89 12.48
CA CYS A 136 -7.71 13.44 12.64
C CYS A 136 -7.05 13.87 11.32
N VAL A 137 -7.47 13.28 10.19
CA VAL A 137 -6.84 13.45 8.87
C VAL A 137 -7.47 14.61 8.12
N ASP A 138 -6.66 15.56 7.66
CA ASP A 138 -7.16 16.71 6.89
C ASP A 138 -7.55 16.28 5.46
N GLN A 139 -6.84 15.30 4.87
CA GLN A 139 -7.23 14.68 3.60
C GLN A 139 -6.68 13.25 3.48
N LEU A 140 -7.52 12.32 3.03
CA LEU A 140 -7.16 10.98 2.58
C LEU A 140 -7.49 10.85 1.09
N TYR A 141 -6.52 10.36 0.27
CA TYR A 141 -6.78 10.16 -1.15
C TYR A 141 -7.57 8.89 -1.41
N GLU A 142 -7.14 7.72 -0.88
CA GLU A 142 -7.84 6.46 -1.11
C GLU A 142 -7.90 5.54 0.12
N PHE A 143 -8.98 4.76 0.20
CA PHE A 143 -9.01 3.53 0.99
C PHE A 143 -8.60 2.35 0.13
N ARG A 144 -7.84 1.42 0.69
CA ARG A 144 -7.47 0.16 0.06
C ARG A 144 -7.98 -0.99 0.91
N VAL A 145 -8.99 -1.69 0.42
CA VAL A 145 -9.58 -2.85 1.10
C VAL A 145 -8.72 -4.07 0.75
N ILE A 146 -8.00 -4.56 1.75
CA ILE A 146 -7.03 -5.65 1.62
C ILE A 146 -7.23 -6.70 2.72
N GLY A 147 -6.30 -7.63 2.81
CA GLY A 147 -6.23 -8.65 3.86
C GLY A 147 -5.54 -9.89 3.32
N GLY A 148 -6.09 -11.05 3.59
CA GLY A 148 -5.84 -12.25 2.84
C GLY A 148 -6.44 -12.11 1.44
N ASP A 149 -7.74 -12.34 1.31
CA ASP A 149 -8.54 -11.92 0.15
C ASP A 149 -9.86 -11.35 0.65
N PRO A 150 -10.20 -10.08 0.37
CA PRO A 150 -11.42 -9.43 0.87
C PRO A 150 -12.71 -10.18 0.55
N PHE A 151 -12.78 -10.90 -0.58
CA PHE A 151 -13.96 -11.69 -0.95
C PHE A 151 -14.19 -12.91 -0.05
N MET A 152 -13.22 -13.26 0.80
CA MET A 152 -13.40 -14.26 1.85
C MET A 152 -14.18 -13.72 3.06
N ASN A 153 -14.33 -12.40 3.18
CA ASN A 153 -15.16 -11.78 4.20
C ASN A 153 -16.58 -11.57 3.66
N LYS A 154 -17.56 -12.32 4.20
CA LYS A 154 -18.96 -12.20 3.79
C LYS A 154 -19.58 -10.82 4.08
N ASP A 155 -19.02 -10.08 5.03
CA ASP A 155 -19.48 -8.75 5.42
C ASP A 155 -18.65 -7.62 4.78
N MET A 156 -17.83 -7.90 3.76
CA MET A 156 -17.01 -6.89 3.06
C MET A 156 -17.87 -5.73 2.54
N TYR A 157 -19.07 -6.00 2.05
CA TYR A 157 -19.99 -4.99 1.54
C TYR A 157 -20.37 -3.93 2.61
N LYS A 158 -20.52 -4.33 3.88
CA LYS A 158 -20.80 -3.40 4.98
C LYS A 158 -19.65 -2.41 5.14
N ILE A 159 -18.40 -2.93 5.03
CA ILE A 159 -17.19 -2.11 5.13
C ILE A 159 -17.12 -1.15 3.94
N VAL A 160 -17.29 -1.64 2.71
CA VAL A 160 -17.24 -0.80 1.50
C VAL A 160 -18.30 0.29 1.54
N ASN A 161 -19.53 -0.04 1.94
CA ASN A 161 -20.62 0.92 2.07
C ASN A 161 -20.30 1.99 3.14
N PHE A 162 -19.74 1.58 4.28
CA PHE A 162 -19.29 2.51 5.32
C PHE A 162 -18.22 3.47 4.82
N LEU A 163 -17.18 2.95 4.13
CA LEU A 163 -16.11 3.76 3.55
C LEU A 163 -16.61 4.76 2.50
N SER A 164 -17.68 4.43 1.78
CA SER A 164 -18.22 5.29 0.73
C SER A 164 -18.82 6.60 1.24
N ASN A 165 -19.11 6.70 2.55
CA ASN A 165 -19.62 7.91 3.19
C ASN A 165 -18.54 8.99 3.35
N TYR A 166 -17.25 8.62 3.29
CA TYR A 166 -16.17 9.58 3.41
C TYR A 166 -15.82 10.25 2.08
N LYS A 167 -15.26 11.45 2.17
CA LYS A 167 -14.75 12.18 1.01
C LYS A 167 -13.38 11.64 0.63
N VAL A 168 -13.35 10.62 -0.23
CA VAL A 168 -12.15 10.03 -0.81
C VAL A 168 -12.36 9.88 -2.31
N GLU A 169 -11.26 9.86 -3.08
CA GLU A 169 -11.31 9.67 -4.53
C GLU A 169 -11.61 8.22 -4.92
N THR A 170 -11.09 7.26 -4.16
CA THR A 170 -11.14 5.85 -4.55
C THR A 170 -11.28 4.94 -3.33
N ILE A 171 -12.00 3.84 -3.52
CA ILE A 171 -12.01 2.66 -2.66
C ILE A 171 -11.50 1.50 -3.52
N ALA A 172 -10.22 1.17 -3.38
CA ALA A 172 -9.58 0.12 -4.15
C ALA A 172 -9.68 -1.22 -3.42
N ILE A 173 -10.29 -2.24 -4.05
CA ILE A 173 -10.43 -3.59 -3.48
C ILE A 173 -9.43 -4.51 -4.17
N TYR A 174 -8.54 -5.15 -3.41
CA TYR A 174 -7.48 -6.02 -3.94
C TYR A 174 -7.85 -7.49 -3.82
N THR A 175 -7.88 -8.24 -4.92
CA THR A 175 -8.24 -9.66 -4.92
C THR A 175 -7.31 -10.52 -5.78
N ASN A 176 -7.15 -11.77 -5.36
CA ASN A 176 -6.43 -12.80 -6.13
C ASN A 176 -7.33 -13.57 -7.13
N VAL A 177 -8.60 -13.23 -7.19
CA VAL A 177 -9.61 -13.75 -8.14
C VAL A 177 -9.83 -15.27 -8.08
N LYS A 178 -9.61 -15.88 -6.95
CA LYS A 178 -10.02 -17.29 -6.82
C LYS A 178 -11.52 -17.43 -6.58
N PHE A 179 -12.15 -16.43 -6.00
CA PHE A 179 -13.59 -16.35 -5.78
C PHE A 179 -14.20 -15.15 -6.50
N ILE A 180 -15.38 -15.36 -7.06
CA ILE A 180 -16.21 -14.30 -7.60
C ILE A 180 -17.20 -13.88 -6.53
N PRO A 181 -17.25 -12.60 -6.17
CA PRO A 181 -18.19 -12.12 -5.18
C PRO A 181 -19.65 -12.29 -5.67
N LYS A 182 -20.56 -12.48 -4.75
CA LYS A 182 -22.00 -12.66 -5.01
C LYS A 182 -22.82 -11.83 -4.04
N GLY A 183 -24.09 -11.61 -4.38
CA GLY A 183 -25.03 -10.88 -3.53
C GLY A 183 -24.51 -9.48 -3.22
N GLU A 184 -24.65 -9.05 -1.97
CA GLU A 184 -24.26 -7.71 -1.53
C GLU A 184 -22.77 -7.40 -1.70
N ASN A 185 -21.89 -8.40 -1.59
CA ASN A 185 -20.47 -8.26 -1.89
C ASN A 185 -20.18 -7.96 -3.38
N PHE A 186 -21.08 -8.37 -4.29
CA PHE A 186 -20.99 -7.96 -5.69
C PHE A 186 -21.65 -6.59 -5.90
N GLU A 187 -22.82 -6.36 -5.30
CA GLU A 187 -23.56 -5.10 -5.47
C GLU A 187 -22.76 -3.88 -5.00
N CYS A 188 -21.98 -3.99 -3.91
CA CYS A 188 -21.15 -2.90 -3.43
C CYS A 188 -20.05 -2.48 -4.42
N LEU A 189 -19.66 -3.35 -5.36
CA LEU A 189 -18.69 -3.02 -6.40
C LEU A 189 -19.20 -2.00 -7.42
N LYS A 190 -20.52 -1.82 -7.53
CA LYS A 190 -21.16 -0.84 -8.42
C LYS A 190 -21.04 0.60 -7.91
N ASN A 191 -20.54 0.81 -6.69
CA ASN A 191 -20.30 2.15 -6.17
C ASN A 191 -19.27 2.88 -7.05
N PRO A 192 -19.53 4.12 -7.51
CA PRO A 192 -18.66 4.83 -8.45
C PRO A 192 -17.24 5.11 -7.93
N LYS A 193 -17.05 5.11 -6.60
CA LYS A 193 -15.72 5.24 -5.97
C LYS A 193 -14.93 3.93 -5.99
N VAL A 194 -15.60 2.78 -6.22
CA VAL A 194 -14.93 1.46 -6.13
C VAL A 194 -14.16 1.17 -7.41
N ILE A 195 -12.95 0.69 -7.24
CA ILE A 195 -12.09 0.11 -8.29
C ILE A 195 -11.60 -1.24 -7.81
N LEU A 196 -11.76 -2.27 -8.64
CA LEU A 196 -11.25 -3.60 -8.31
C LEU A 196 -9.83 -3.76 -8.86
N ASP A 197 -8.85 -3.98 -7.99
CA ASP A 197 -7.47 -4.31 -8.37
C ASP A 197 -7.28 -5.83 -8.36
N ILE A 198 -7.22 -6.40 -9.56
CA ILE A 198 -7.20 -7.84 -9.81
C ILE A 198 -5.77 -8.31 -10.02
N SER A 199 -5.27 -9.19 -9.15
CA SER A 199 -4.00 -9.88 -9.30
C SER A 199 -4.22 -11.27 -9.91
N ASP A 200 -4.08 -11.39 -11.23
CA ASP A 200 -4.14 -12.68 -11.93
C ASP A 200 -2.76 -13.35 -11.89
N TYR A 201 -2.59 -14.33 -11.02
CA TYR A 201 -1.32 -15.04 -10.84
C TYR A 201 -1.15 -16.11 -11.90
N VAL A 202 -0.52 -15.77 -13.01
CA VAL A 202 -0.43 -16.60 -14.22
C VAL A 202 0.39 -17.89 -14.06
N LEU A 203 1.16 -18.03 -12.98
CA LEU A 203 1.88 -19.26 -12.63
C LEU A 203 1.02 -20.28 -11.88
N LEU A 204 -0.16 -19.87 -11.40
CA LEU A 204 -1.13 -20.81 -10.84
C LEU A 204 -1.82 -21.60 -11.94
N ASP A 205 -2.23 -22.82 -11.61
CA ASP A 205 -3.07 -23.66 -12.47
C ASP A 205 -4.29 -22.85 -12.97
N LYS A 206 -4.57 -22.96 -14.28
CA LYS A 206 -5.67 -22.23 -14.94
C LYS A 206 -7.02 -22.50 -14.27
N SER A 207 -7.26 -23.71 -13.77
CA SER A 207 -8.49 -24.09 -13.05
C SER A 207 -8.69 -23.34 -11.73
N LYS A 208 -7.62 -22.76 -11.18
CA LYS A 208 -7.65 -21.97 -9.93
C LYS A 208 -7.78 -20.47 -10.18
N ARG A 209 -7.87 -20.04 -11.42
CA ARG A 209 -7.92 -18.63 -11.83
C ARG A 209 -9.29 -18.35 -12.45
N LYS A 210 -9.96 -17.31 -11.97
CA LYS A 210 -11.27 -16.87 -12.46
C LYS A 210 -11.25 -15.44 -13.01
N ALA A 211 -10.07 -14.97 -13.45
CA ALA A 211 -9.89 -13.60 -13.91
C ALA A 211 -10.81 -13.29 -15.12
N ASP A 212 -10.84 -14.19 -16.12
CA ASP A 212 -11.66 -13.97 -17.33
C ASP A 212 -13.16 -13.94 -17.01
N GLU A 213 -13.62 -14.84 -16.10
CA GLU A 213 -15.01 -14.89 -15.65
C GLU A 213 -15.39 -13.59 -14.88
N LEU A 214 -14.53 -13.15 -13.96
CA LEU A 214 -14.77 -11.93 -13.22
C LEU A 214 -14.76 -10.70 -14.13
N VAL A 215 -13.77 -10.57 -15.01
CA VAL A 215 -13.67 -9.46 -15.95
C VAL A 215 -14.93 -9.35 -16.81
N SER A 216 -15.40 -10.46 -17.38
CA SER A 216 -16.65 -10.47 -18.17
C SER A 216 -17.86 -9.99 -17.36
N LEU A 217 -17.91 -10.32 -16.06
CA LEU A 217 -18.97 -9.89 -15.17
C LEU A 217 -18.87 -8.38 -14.85
N LEU A 218 -17.64 -7.88 -14.63
CA LEU A 218 -17.38 -6.46 -14.37
C LEU A 218 -17.72 -5.59 -15.59
N ASP A 219 -17.28 -6.00 -16.78
CA ASP A 219 -17.58 -5.32 -18.05
C ASP A 219 -19.09 -5.22 -18.28
N LYS A 220 -19.82 -6.33 -18.11
CA LYS A 220 -21.28 -6.37 -18.23
C LYS A 220 -22.01 -5.40 -17.29
N ASN A 221 -21.40 -5.08 -16.14
CA ASN A 221 -21.99 -4.21 -15.13
C ASN A 221 -21.33 -2.81 -15.07
N ASN A 222 -20.45 -2.46 -16.02
CA ASN A 222 -19.69 -1.20 -16.07
C ASN A 222 -18.93 -0.90 -14.76
N ILE A 223 -18.39 -1.94 -14.10
CA ILE A 223 -17.60 -1.80 -12.87
C ILE A 223 -16.13 -1.58 -13.24
N LYS A 224 -15.50 -0.57 -12.64
CA LYS A 224 -14.10 -0.21 -12.90
C LYS A 224 -13.14 -1.25 -12.30
N TYR A 225 -12.14 -1.65 -13.05
CA TYR A 225 -11.10 -2.57 -12.56
C TYR A 225 -9.75 -2.34 -13.23
N ASN A 226 -8.69 -2.80 -12.57
CA ASN A 226 -7.36 -2.99 -13.13
C ASN A 226 -7.02 -4.48 -13.09
N LEU A 227 -6.63 -5.05 -14.22
CA LEU A 227 -6.17 -6.44 -14.30
C LEU A 227 -4.65 -6.47 -14.43
N ALA A 228 -3.97 -7.05 -13.45
CA ALA A 228 -2.53 -7.27 -13.48
C ALA A 228 -2.22 -8.77 -13.63
N LYS A 229 -1.62 -9.16 -14.77
CA LYS A 229 -1.08 -10.51 -14.98
C LYS A 229 0.27 -10.62 -14.27
N MET A 230 0.25 -11.21 -13.06
CA MET A 230 1.41 -11.26 -12.18
C MET A 230 2.24 -12.53 -12.39
N LYS A 231 3.52 -12.35 -12.80
CA LYS A 231 4.49 -13.45 -12.90
C LYS A 231 5.50 -13.42 -11.75
N THR A 232 5.85 -12.23 -11.29
CA THR A 232 6.90 -12.06 -10.30
C THR A 232 6.45 -11.15 -9.16
N TRP A 233 7.01 -11.39 -7.99
CA TRP A 233 6.96 -10.53 -6.81
C TRP A 233 8.35 -10.04 -6.44
N THR A 234 8.41 -9.04 -5.58
CA THR A 234 9.61 -8.68 -4.83
C THR A 234 9.74 -9.63 -3.63
N ASP A 235 10.94 -10.15 -3.37
CA ASP A 235 11.23 -11.06 -2.26
C ASP A 235 11.19 -10.33 -0.91
N SER A 236 9.99 -10.09 -0.41
CA SER A 236 9.74 -9.34 0.83
C SER A 236 8.59 -9.90 1.65
N GLY A 237 8.15 -11.12 1.34
CA GLY A 237 6.98 -11.75 1.96
C GLY A 237 7.33 -12.77 3.04
N ARG A 238 8.54 -12.74 3.61
CA ARG A 238 8.97 -13.65 4.67
C ARG A 238 9.42 -12.90 5.91
N ILE A 239 9.12 -13.48 7.07
CA ILE A 239 9.71 -13.06 8.33
C ILE A 239 11.14 -13.61 8.36
N LEU A 240 12.10 -12.70 8.31
CA LEU A 240 13.53 -13.04 8.37
C LEU A 240 14.01 -13.13 9.81
N PRO A 241 15.12 -13.82 10.08
CA PRO A 241 15.86 -13.63 11.32
C PRO A 241 16.29 -12.16 11.47
N PHE A 242 16.56 -11.71 12.68
CA PHE A 242 17.06 -10.37 12.94
C PHE A 242 18.34 -10.08 12.15
N GLN A 243 18.30 -9.07 11.29
CA GLN A 243 19.35 -8.78 10.30
C GLN A 243 20.51 -7.94 10.85
N LYS A 244 20.40 -7.41 12.08
CA LYS A 244 21.41 -6.55 12.73
C LYS A 244 21.81 -5.32 11.88
N ARG A 245 20.86 -4.76 11.14
CA ARG A 245 21.10 -3.57 10.33
C ARG A 245 21.42 -2.36 11.19
N SER A 246 22.38 -1.54 10.75
CA SER A 246 22.62 -0.24 11.33
C SER A 246 21.42 0.71 11.10
N GLU A 247 21.38 1.81 11.81
CA GLU A 247 20.32 2.82 11.66
C GLU A 247 20.28 3.38 10.24
N ASP A 248 21.44 3.66 9.64
CA ASP A 248 21.53 4.17 8.26
C ASP A 248 21.02 3.14 7.23
N GLU A 249 21.34 1.86 7.42
CA GLU A 249 20.82 0.78 6.57
C GLU A 249 19.28 0.67 6.69
N LEU A 250 18.73 0.81 7.90
CA LEU A 250 17.28 0.80 8.13
C LEU A 250 16.59 2.00 7.51
N LYS A 251 17.15 3.20 7.64
CA LYS A 251 16.64 4.43 7.01
C LYS A 251 16.66 4.29 5.48
N ASN A 252 17.75 3.80 4.91
CA ASN A 252 17.85 3.55 3.47
C ASN A 252 16.81 2.54 3.01
N LEU A 253 16.72 1.39 3.68
CA LEU A 253 15.73 0.36 3.34
C LEU A 253 14.30 0.90 3.37
N PHE A 254 13.96 1.73 4.37
CA PHE A 254 12.63 2.30 4.51
C PHE A 254 12.33 3.37 3.47
N ASN A 255 13.28 4.28 3.21
CA ASN A 255 13.11 5.36 2.24
C ASN A 255 12.86 4.86 0.81
N PHE A 256 13.51 3.77 0.41
CA PHE A 256 13.33 3.16 -0.91
C PHE A 256 12.22 2.10 -0.96
N CYS A 257 11.62 1.76 0.18
CA CYS A 257 10.54 0.80 0.22
C CYS A 257 9.26 1.36 -0.41
N CYS A 258 8.67 0.66 -1.37
CA CYS A 258 7.40 1.09 -1.99
C CYS A 258 6.21 1.18 -1.00
N ASN A 259 6.37 0.63 0.22
CA ASN A 259 5.38 0.70 1.28
C ASN A 259 5.62 1.87 2.26
N SER A 260 6.68 2.67 2.08
CA SER A 260 6.99 3.79 3.00
C SER A 260 5.88 4.85 3.07
N ASP A 261 5.04 4.95 2.04
CA ASP A 261 3.91 5.88 1.96
C ASP A 261 2.55 5.24 2.23
N ILE A 262 2.54 3.98 2.63
CA ILE A 262 1.31 3.24 2.92
C ILE A 262 1.19 3.10 4.43
N ILE A 263 -0.01 3.33 4.94
CA ILE A 263 -0.38 3.01 6.32
C ILE A 263 -1.43 1.91 6.32
N SER A 264 -1.42 1.07 7.34
CA SER A 264 -2.29 -0.11 7.43
C SER A 264 -3.04 -0.12 8.74
N LEU A 265 -4.35 -0.32 8.67
CA LEU A 265 -5.23 -0.52 9.82
C LEU A 265 -5.51 -2.02 9.97
N LEU A 266 -5.13 -2.57 11.13
CA LEU A 266 -5.40 -3.96 11.50
C LEU A 266 -5.85 -4.01 12.97
N HIS A 267 -7.05 -4.55 13.20
CA HIS A 267 -7.63 -4.76 14.54
C HIS A 267 -7.58 -3.52 15.47
N GLY A 268 -7.89 -2.34 14.93
CA GLY A 268 -7.92 -1.08 15.69
C GLY A 268 -6.59 -0.36 15.79
N ASN A 269 -5.50 -0.97 15.33
CA ASN A 269 -4.16 -0.40 15.37
C ASN A 269 -3.70 0.05 13.98
N LEU A 270 -3.05 1.22 13.93
CA LEU A 270 -2.47 1.80 12.73
C LEU A 270 -0.97 1.53 12.69
N TYR A 271 -0.48 1.10 11.53
CA TYR A 271 0.91 0.74 11.25
C TYR A 271 1.39 1.42 9.96
N ARG A 272 2.71 1.51 9.77
CA ARG A 272 3.30 2.13 8.57
C ARG A 272 3.35 1.23 7.34
N CYS A 273 3.10 -0.07 7.45
CA CYS A 273 2.99 -0.96 6.30
C CYS A 273 2.27 -2.27 6.66
N PRO A 274 1.72 -3.00 5.68
CA PRO A 274 1.01 -4.25 5.94
C PRO A 274 1.91 -5.38 6.49
N PHE A 275 3.22 -5.39 6.15
CA PHE A 275 4.15 -6.34 6.74
C PHE A 275 4.28 -6.10 8.24
N SER A 276 4.54 -4.85 8.67
CA SER A 276 4.64 -4.48 10.09
C SER A 276 3.36 -4.82 10.84
N ALA A 277 2.19 -4.48 10.26
CA ALA A 277 0.89 -4.79 10.87
C ALA A 277 0.72 -6.29 11.14
N ASN A 278 0.98 -7.13 10.15
CA ASN A 278 0.81 -8.58 10.30
C ASN A 278 1.93 -9.20 11.16
N ALA A 279 3.17 -8.74 11.06
CA ALA A 279 4.27 -9.23 11.87
C ALA A 279 4.05 -8.93 13.37
N SER A 280 3.53 -7.74 13.68
CA SER A 280 3.16 -7.35 15.05
C SER A 280 1.97 -8.17 15.56
N ASN A 281 0.91 -8.34 14.74
CA ASN A 281 -0.26 -9.17 15.11
C ASN A 281 0.11 -10.64 15.34
N LEU A 282 1.09 -11.16 14.60
CA LEU A 282 1.65 -12.51 14.77
C LEU A 282 2.66 -12.58 15.95
N LYS A 283 3.03 -11.46 16.56
CA LYS A 283 4.13 -11.36 17.52
C LYS A 283 5.46 -11.89 16.95
N ALA A 284 5.68 -11.68 15.66
CA ALA A 284 6.84 -12.17 14.93
C ALA A 284 8.00 -11.16 14.91
N VAL A 285 7.80 -9.99 15.50
CA VAL A 285 8.78 -8.93 15.71
C VAL A 285 8.61 -8.37 17.12
N PRO A 286 9.65 -7.82 17.75
CA PRO A 286 9.51 -7.11 19.01
C PRO A 286 8.49 -5.97 18.89
N ILE A 287 7.71 -5.76 19.94
CA ILE A 287 6.78 -4.62 20.00
C ILE A 287 7.59 -3.35 20.24
N ASP A 288 7.30 -2.34 19.44
CA ASP A 288 7.77 -0.95 19.62
C ASP A 288 6.54 -0.05 19.55
N ASP A 289 6.16 0.52 20.68
CA ASP A 289 4.96 1.36 20.79
C ASP A 289 5.04 2.60 19.89
N THR A 290 6.24 3.00 19.46
CA THR A 290 6.41 4.11 18.51
C THR A 290 6.11 3.73 17.04
N ASP A 291 5.99 2.43 16.75
CA ASP A 291 5.62 1.90 15.43
C ASP A 291 4.11 1.73 15.25
N ILE A 292 3.32 1.96 16.31
CA ILE A 292 1.90 1.64 16.38
C ILE A 292 1.12 2.83 16.94
N VAL A 293 -0.07 3.12 16.39
CA VAL A 293 -1.04 4.03 16.98
C VAL A 293 -2.35 3.29 17.21
N ASN A 294 -2.81 3.23 18.46
CA ASN A 294 -4.07 2.61 18.81
C ASN A 294 -5.24 3.58 18.53
N LEU A 295 -5.94 3.34 17.41
CA LEU A 295 -7.09 4.17 17.01
C LEU A 295 -8.34 3.86 17.82
N TYR A 296 -8.45 2.66 18.40
CA TYR A 296 -9.63 2.22 19.13
C TYR A 296 -9.67 2.73 20.59
N ASP A 297 -8.52 3.16 21.11
CA ASP A 297 -8.44 3.68 22.48
C ASP A 297 -9.17 5.04 22.60
N SER A 298 -10.38 5.01 23.15
CA SER A 298 -11.20 6.20 23.34
C SER A 298 -10.72 7.15 24.45
N SER A 299 -9.75 6.73 25.28
CA SER A 299 -9.15 7.59 26.32
C SER A 299 -8.21 8.66 25.72
N ILE A 300 -7.69 8.41 24.52
CA ILE A 300 -6.83 9.37 23.80
C ILE A 300 -7.73 10.40 23.09
N ASP A 301 -7.58 11.67 23.39
CA ASP A 301 -8.33 12.71 22.69
C ASP A 301 -7.88 12.86 21.22
N LEU A 302 -8.72 13.52 20.38
CA LEU A 302 -8.45 13.63 18.95
C LEU A 302 -7.22 14.49 18.62
N LYS A 303 -6.85 15.42 19.46
CA LYS A 303 -5.65 16.26 19.26
C LYS A 303 -4.39 15.44 19.48
N ASP A 304 -4.34 14.69 20.57
CA ASP A 304 -3.22 13.81 20.89
C ASP A 304 -3.12 12.66 19.89
N LEU A 305 -4.27 12.11 19.46
CA LEU A 305 -4.32 11.10 18.42
C LEU A 305 -3.77 11.63 17.09
N LYS A 306 -4.15 12.84 16.68
CA LYS A 306 -3.60 13.49 15.48
C LYS A 306 -2.09 13.65 15.57
N MET A 307 -1.55 14.07 16.72
CA MET A 307 -0.10 14.18 16.92
C MET A 307 0.59 12.84 16.83
N GLN A 308 0.03 11.77 17.40
CA GLN A 308 0.59 10.40 17.28
C GLN A 308 0.61 9.94 15.83
N ILE A 309 -0.48 10.15 15.07
CA ILE A 309 -0.54 9.82 13.65
C ILE A 309 0.48 10.63 12.85
N GLN A 310 0.63 11.93 13.12
CA GLN A 310 1.63 12.79 12.45
C GLN A 310 3.06 12.29 12.71
N LYS A 311 3.40 11.95 13.95
CA LYS A 311 4.70 11.35 14.28
C LYS A 311 4.93 10.06 13.51
N LEU A 312 3.96 9.14 13.55
CA LEU A 312 4.05 7.88 12.81
C LEU A 312 4.25 8.11 11.31
N VAL A 313 3.54 9.07 10.70
CA VAL A 313 3.52 9.27 9.24
C VAL A 313 4.69 10.12 8.75
N TYR A 314 5.05 11.17 9.46
CA TYR A 314 6.00 12.19 8.98
C TYR A 314 7.39 12.10 9.60
N GLU A 315 7.51 11.58 10.82
CA GLU A 315 8.78 11.59 11.55
C GLU A 315 9.45 10.23 11.61
N LYS A 316 8.68 9.14 11.45
CA LYS A 316 9.24 7.79 11.51
C LYS A 316 10.10 7.50 10.28
N GLU A 317 11.37 7.25 10.49
CA GLU A 317 12.36 7.04 9.43
C GLU A 317 12.59 5.57 9.11
N TYR A 318 12.24 4.65 10.01
CA TYR A 318 12.24 3.19 9.83
C TYR A 318 11.38 2.53 10.91
N LEU A 319 11.13 1.24 10.78
CA LEU A 319 10.33 0.44 11.71
C LEU A 319 11.17 -0.69 12.30
N THR A 320 10.85 -1.13 13.50
CA THR A 320 11.42 -2.34 14.11
C THR A 320 11.30 -3.54 13.17
N ALA A 321 10.16 -3.66 12.49
CA ALA A 321 9.92 -4.71 11.50
C ALA A 321 10.87 -4.68 10.29
N CYS A 322 11.53 -3.54 9.99
CA CYS A 322 12.51 -3.45 8.91
C CYS A 322 13.74 -4.33 9.14
N ASN A 323 14.07 -4.68 10.39
CA ASN A 323 15.12 -5.65 10.69
C ASN A 323 14.74 -7.12 10.39
N TYR A 324 13.48 -7.37 10.06
CA TYR A 324 12.92 -8.71 9.79
C TYR A 324 12.36 -8.86 8.39
N CYS A 325 12.62 -7.89 7.51
CA CYS A 325 12.12 -7.79 6.16
C CYS A 325 13.25 -7.46 5.17
N ASN A 326 13.14 -7.89 3.90
CA ASN A 326 14.09 -7.52 2.84
C ASN A 326 13.88 -6.09 2.27
N GLY A 327 12.85 -5.39 2.71
CA GLY A 327 12.41 -4.18 2.02
C GLY A 327 11.70 -4.49 0.69
N ARG A 328 11.34 -3.45 -0.06
CA ARG A 328 10.64 -3.57 -1.36
C ARG A 328 11.06 -2.44 -2.28
N ASP A 329 12.33 -2.32 -2.53
CA ASP A 329 12.88 -1.38 -3.50
C ASP A 329 13.06 -2.04 -4.89
N PHE A 330 13.57 -1.26 -5.83
CA PHE A 330 13.84 -1.74 -7.19
C PHE A 330 14.99 -2.76 -7.26
N SER A 331 15.91 -2.74 -6.30
CA SER A 331 17.06 -3.66 -6.23
C SER A 331 16.71 -5.00 -5.56
N THR A 332 15.61 -5.03 -4.79
CA THR A 332 15.17 -6.24 -4.10
C THR A 332 14.87 -7.35 -5.12
N LYS A 333 15.42 -8.53 -4.88
CA LYS A 333 15.31 -9.71 -5.75
C LYS A 333 13.86 -9.97 -6.17
N LYS A 334 13.67 -10.35 -7.43
CA LYS A 334 12.39 -10.84 -7.94
C LYS A 334 12.27 -12.35 -7.76
N ILE A 335 11.09 -12.79 -7.37
CA ILE A 335 10.74 -14.20 -7.16
C ILE A 335 9.42 -14.51 -7.90
N ASP A 336 9.15 -15.78 -8.13
CA ASP A 336 7.90 -16.22 -8.74
C ASP A 336 6.70 -15.88 -7.85
N ALA A 337 5.67 -15.28 -8.46
CA ALA A 337 4.48 -14.86 -7.75
C ALA A 337 3.58 -16.04 -7.37
N ALA A 338 2.98 -15.94 -6.18
CA ALA A 338 1.92 -16.84 -5.70
C ALA A 338 2.29 -18.34 -5.64
N ILE A 339 3.57 -18.68 -5.56
CA ILE A 339 3.97 -20.07 -5.31
C ILE A 339 3.39 -20.52 -3.97
N GLN A 340 2.62 -21.61 -3.99
CA GLN A 340 1.92 -22.09 -2.81
C GLN A 340 2.89 -22.75 -1.81
N ALA A 341 2.64 -22.55 -0.53
CA ALA A 341 3.37 -23.25 0.53
C ALA A 341 3.14 -24.77 0.41
N PRO A 342 4.16 -25.60 0.68
CA PRO A 342 4.09 -27.05 0.43
C PRO A 342 3.14 -27.81 1.36
N THR A 343 2.69 -27.18 2.43
CA THR A 343 1.80 -27.77 3.44
C THR A 343 0.63 -26.84 3.76
N ASN A 344 -0.47 -27.42 4.26
CA ASN A 344 -1.60 -26.64 4.76
C ASN A 344 -1.39 -26.09 6.18
N LYS A 345 -0.22 -26.30 6.78
CA LYS A 345 0.13 -25.81 8.11
C LYS A 345 0.78 -24.42 8.00
N ALA A 346 0.62 -23.60 9.03
CA ALA A 346 1.31 -22.32 9.13
C ALA A 346 2.83 -22.52 9.07
N LEU A 347 3.52 -21.61 8.37
CA LEU A 347 4.98 -21.62 8.38
C LEU A 347 5.48 -21.24 9.76
N TYR A 348 6.63 -21.81 10.12
CA TYR A 348 7.26 -21.50 11.40
C TYR A 348 7.90 -20.10 11.37
N PHE A 349 7.82 -19.41 12.48
CA PHE A 349 8.56 -18.19 12.79
C PHE A 349 8.87 -18.15 14.30
N ARG A 350 9.85 -17.35 14.68
CA ARG A 350 10.14 -17.09 16.11
C ARG A 350 9.10 -16.10 16.65
N SER A 351 8.45 -16.45 17.77
CA SER A 351 7.56 -15.53 18.49
C SER A 351 8.35 -14.68 19.49
N PHE A 352 7.91 -13.45 19.69
CA PHE A 352 8.36 -12.50 20.72
C PHE A 352 7.17 -12.29 21.66
N ASP A 353 7.02 -13.21 22.63
CA ASP A 353 6.02 -13.12 23.71
C ASP A 353 6.55 -12.30 24.88
#